data_9a742babc739628e09531760b87fc1c0
#
_entry.id   9a742babc739628e09531760b87fc1c0
#
_cell.length_a   1.000
_cell.length_b   1.000
_cell.length_c   1.000
_cell.angle_alpha   90.00
_cell.angle_beta   90.00
_cell.angle_gamma   90.00
#
_symmetry.space_group_name_H-M   'P 1'
#
loop_
_entity.id
_entity.type
_entity.pdbx_description
1 polymer ?
#
loop_
_entity_poly.entity_id
_entity_poly.type
_entity_poly.pdbx_seq_one_letter_code
_entity_poly.pdbx_strand_id
1 'polypeptide(L)'
;MSLASGWASLQRRLPALLLLLVITGCSNAGSPLAASSDYERDRRMFSSGYEYIDDLYIRKVDLQNLAVGGIAGLAAIDQDVSAKLDGNKIDLLYKGKTAADFVTTDKFGPDDWAALTTSAIAAARDVSPLIAKADSEAIYQAVYNGMLARLNDPFSRYAGRAQAAENRASREGFGGIGVVISVTDGIVRIVSVQHYTPAERAGLRPDDLITAVNNMPTKGLEQQPVIEMLRGDVDSRVLLTIERKGVDHPLSIAITRALVIPETVTYRREGDIAYFRIYNFNEDTAGSLRREFENARNEIGADRMRGVILDLRGDPGGVLDQAVAVSDLFLNSGRIVSTRGRNPESYQSYEATPGDITNGLPMAVLINGNSASASEIVAAALQDNGRAVLIGSNSYGKGTVQTVPRLPNNGELTLTWARYYAPSGYTLNHIGILPSICTNNGDEDATDLLSELGNGALRPVPVVARNATSPDDTAALDKLRETCPAYKSERAVDLQVAIRLLTQPRLYEEAIKLAAPPGQRPATQSAVTPSPHP
;
A
#
# COMPACT_ATOMS: atom_id res chain seq x y z
N MET A 1 -54.83 1.85 -47.12
CA MET A 1 -56.15 1.72 -46.52
C MET A 1 -56.08 2.43 -45.20
N SER A 2 -56.42 3.78 -45.08
CA SER A 2 -57.75 4.33 -44.88
C SER A 2 -58.40 3.85 -43.60
N LEU A 3 -58.72 4.64 -42.61
CA LEU A 3 -59.45 5.92 -42.39
C LEU A 3 -59.24 6.32 -40.92
N ALA A 4 -58.86 7.47 -40.43
CA ALA A 4 -59.61 8.78 -40.44
C ALA A 4 -60.81 8.85 -39.50
N SER A 5 -60.82 9.96 -38.78
CA SER A 5 -61.93 10.72 -38.10
C SER A 5 -61.96 10.52 -36.56
N GLY A 6 -62.15 11.56 -35.73
CA GLY A 6 -62.37 12.96 -35.90
C GLY A 6 -63.09 13.52 -34.68
N TRP A 7 -62.83 14.79 -34.30
CA TRP A 7 -63.69 15.76 -33.61
C TRP A 7 -64.11 15.49 -32.14
N ALA A 8 -64.18 16.43 -31.19
CA ALA A 8 -64.46 17.86 -31.23
C ALA A 8 -64.14 18.58 -29.92
N SER A 9 -63.84 19.84 -30.03
CA SER A 9 -63.70 20.92 -29.07
C SER A 9 -64.77 21.05 -28.00
N LEU A 10 -64.40 21.46 -26.77
CA LEU A 10 -65.30 22.32 -25.96
C LEU A 10 -64.48 23.33 -25.16
N GLN A 11 -64.56 24.60 -25.55
CA GLN A 11 -64.14 25.75 -24.74
C GLN A 11 -65.09 25.95 -23.56
N ARG A 12 -64.63 26.20 -22.37
CA ARG A 12 -65.32 26.94 -21.31
C ARG A 12 -64.34 27.73 -20.43
N ARG A 13 -64.34 29.03 -20.66
CA ARG A 13 -64.29 30.25 -19.83
C ARG A 13 -63.71 30.16 -18.43
N LEU A 14 -62.64 30.97 -18.23
CA LEU A 14 -62.07 31.42 -16.92
C LEU A 14 -63.10 32.29 -16.13
N PRO A 15 -62.86 32.37 -14.81
CA PRO A 15 -62.80 33.68 -14.20
C PRO A 15 -61.47 33.96 -13.53
N ALA A 16 -61.02 35.18 -13.68
CA ALA A 16 -59.85 35.76 -13.02
C ALA A 16 -60.05 35.83 -11.50
N LEU A 17 -59.08 35.34 -10.73
CA LEU A 17 -58.99 35.60 -9.30
C LEU A 17 -57.66 36.29 -9.02
N LEU A 18 -57.71 37.52 -8.56
CA LEU A 18 -56.59 38.31 -8.03
C LEU A 18 -55.98 37.58 -6.87
N LEU A 19 -54.67 37.29 -6.95
CA LEU A 19 -53.90 36.81 -5.81
C LEU A 19 -52.98 37.92 -5.29
N LEU A 20 -53.24 38.38 -4.09
CA LEU A 20 -52.37 39.28 -3.32
C LEU A 20 -51.01 38.62 -3.11
N LEU A 21 -49.93 39.29 -3.54
CA LEU A 21 -48.56 38.96 -3.15
C LEU A 21 -48.34 39.45 -1.72
N VAL A 22 -48.24 38.51 -0.79
CA VAL A 22 -47.66 38.74 0.53
C VAL A 22 -46.18 38.37 0.42
N ILE A 23 -45.29 39.36 0.40
CA ILE A 23 -43.85 39.17 0.52
C ILE A 23 -43.56 38.91 1.99
N THR A 24 -43.37 37.65 2.37
CA THR A 24 -42.75 37.25 3.62
C THR A 24 -41.31 36.86 3.35
N GLY A 25 -40.39 37.42 4.16
CA GLY A 25 -38.95 37.32 4.01
C GLY A 25 -38.45 35.89 4.01
N CYS A 26 -37.54 35.59 3.10
CA CYS A 26 -36.73 34.36 3.09
C CYS A 26 -35.76 34.33 4.25
N SER A 27 -36.12 33.61 5.30
CA SER A 27 -35.12 32.97 6.14
C SER A 27 -34.55 31.79 5.35
N ASN A 28 -33.22 31.69 5.26
CA ASN A 28 -32.49 30.58 4.65
C ASN A 28 -32.72 29.28 5.45
N ALA A 29 -33.88 28.68 5.31
CA ALA A 29 -34.08 27.27 5.66
C ALA A 29 -33.71 26.45 4.43
N GLY A 30 -32.62 25.70 4.47
CA GLY A 30 -32.21 24.77 3.42
C GLY A 30 -33.39 23.90 3.02
N SER A 31 -33.55 23.68 1.71
CA SER A 31 -34.65 22.90 1.17
C SER A 31 -34.73 21.52 1.84
N PRO A 32 -35.94 21.07 2.28
CA PRO A 32 -36.11 19.75 2.93
C PRO A 32 -35.58 18.57 2.08
N LEU A 33 -35.58 18.72 0.75
CA LEU A 33 -35.03 17.74 -0.20
C LEU A 33 -33.51 17.67 -0.18
N ALA A 34 -32.78 18.78 0.06
CA ALA A 34 -31.33 18.79 0.18
C ALA A 34 -30.90 18.16 1.52
N ALA A 35 -31.60 18.46 2.61
CA ALA A 35 -31.33 17.84 3.91
C ALA A 35 -31.56 16.32 3.91
N SER A 36 -32.57 15.82 3.17
CA SER A 36 -32.81 14.39 3.01
C SER A 36 -31.73 13.71 2.16
N SER A 37 -31.22 14.38 1.12
CA SER A 37 -30.17 13.84 0.25
C SER A 37 -28.82 13.72 0.96
N ASP A 38 -28.47 14.67 1.80
CA ASP A 38 -27.23 14.65 2.60
C ASP A 38 -27.28 13.56 3.67
N TYR A 39 -28.42 13.42 4.36
CA TYR A 39 -28.64 12.35 5.33
C TYR A 39 -28.47 10.96 4.70
N GLU A 40 -29.10 10.70 3.56
CA GLU A 40 -29.00 9.41 2.87
C GLU A 40 -27.60 9.14 2.30
N ARG A 41 -26.87 10.15 1.88
CA ARG A 41 -25.48 10.03 1.47
C ARG A 41 -24.60 9.64 2.66
N ASP A 42 -24.72 10.36 3.78
CA ASP A 42 -23.95 10.12 4.99
C ASP A 42 -24.29 8.73 5.60
N ARG A 43 -25.58 8.36 5.60
CA ARG A 43 -26.01 7.02 6.04
C ARG A 43 -25.36 5.90 5.22
N ARG A 44 -25.40 6.00 3.88
CA ARG A 44 -24.74 5.01 3.00
C ARG A 44 -23.23 4.94 3.24
N MET A 45 -22.60 6.09 3.48
CA MET A 45 -21.17 6.15 3.78
C MET A 45 -20.85 5.34 5.04
N PHE A 46 -21.59 5.54 6.11
CA PHE A 46 -21.35 4.82 7.37
C PHE A 46 -21.84 3.36 7.33
N SER A 47 -22.93 3.05 6.62
CA SER A 47 -23.39 1.67 6.43
C SER A 47 -22.28 0.81 5.81
N SER A 48 -21.70 1.27 4.70
CA SER A 48 -20.55 0.56 4.08
C SER A 48 -19.37 0.40 5.04
N GLY A 49 -19.09 1.42 5.86
CA GLY A 49 -18.00 1.34 6.83
C GLY A 49 -18.24 0.31 7.94
N TYR A 50 -19.44 0.29 8.54
CA TYR A 50 -19.81 -0.69 9.54
C TYR A 50 -19.84 -2.11 8.98
N GLU A 51 -20.40 -2.31 7.78
CA GLU A 51 -20.41 -3.60 7.08
C GLU A 51 -18.97 -4.11 6.86
N TYR A 52 -18.08 -3.29 6.30
CA TYR A 52 -16.70 -3.70 6.06
C TYR A 52 -15.95 -4.02 7.35
N ILE A 53 -16.15 -3.24 8.43
CA ILE A 53 -15.49 -3.53 9.70
C ILE A 53 -16.06 -4.81 10.31
N ASP A 54 -17.39 -5.00 10.32
CA ASP A 54 -18.01 -6.20 10.90
C ASP A 54 -17.65 -7.46 10.11
N ASP A 55 -17.61 -7.41 8.79
CA ASP A 55 -17.35 -8.58 7.94
C ASP A 55 -15.86 -8.88 7.79
N LEU A 56 -15.02 -7.87 7.53
CA LEU A 56 -13.65 -8.06 7.10
C LEU A 56 -12.62 -7.99 8.22
N TYR A 57 -12.89 -7.26 9.31
CA TYR A 57 -11.86 -7.10 10.33
C TYR A 57 -11.49 -8.43 11.00
N ILE A 58 -10.20 -8.64 11.25
CA ILE A 58 -9.62 -9.91 11.73
C ILE A 58 -10.23 -10.43 13.04
N ARG A 59 -10.75 -9.54 13.89
CA ARG A 59 -11.43 -9.88 15.14
C ARG A 59 -12.90 -9.48 15.05
N LYS A 60 -13.77 -10.20 15.76
CA LYS A 60 -15.14 -9.74 15.96
C LYS A 60 -15.11 -8.43 16.75
N VAL A 61 -15.93 -7.47 16.33
CA VAL A 61 -15.98 -6.13 16.92
C VAL A 61 -17.34 -5.87 17.55
N ASP A 62 -17.35 -5.01 18.54
CA ASP A 62 -18.55 -4.45 19.14
C ASP A 62 -18.91 -3.17 18.37
N LEU A 63 -19.96 -3.23 17.53
CA LEU A 63 -20.41 -2.13 16.71
C LEU A 63 -20.93 -0.95 17.55
N GLN A 64 -21.48 -1.21 18.75
CA GLN A 64 -21.90 -0.17 19.69
C GLN A 64 -20.68 0.65 20.15
N ASN A 65 -19.60 -0.02 20.53
CA ASN A 65 -18.37 0.66 20.92
C ASN A 65 -17.76 1.47 19.77
N LEU A 66 -17.85 0.96 18.53
CA LEU A 66 -17.43 1.70 17.34
C LEU A 66 -18.28 2.96 17.15
N ALA A 67 -19.60 2.88 17.29
CA ALA A 67 -20.50 4.02 17.14
C ALA A 67 -20.19 5.12 18.17
N VAL A 68 -20.03 4.74 19.45
CA VAL A 68 -19.60 5.68 20.50
C VAL A 68 -18.26 6.32 20.14
N GLY A 69 -17.30 5.53 19.66
CA GLY A 69 -16.00 6.03 19.22
C GLY A 69 -16.11 7.01 18.06
N GLY A 70 -16.93 6.68 17.06
CA GLY A 70 -17.17 7.51 15.89
C GLY A 70 -17.80 8.87 16.25
N ILE A 71 -18.87 8.85 17.06
CA ILE A 71 -19.54 10.09 17.52
C ILE A 71 -18.58 10.93 18.37
N ALA A 72 -17.84 10.30 19.29
CA ALA A 72 -16.81 10.98 20.09
C ALA A 72 -15.68 11.57 19.23
N GLY A 73 -15.40 10.98 18.07
CA GLY A 73 -14.41 11.47 17.09
C GLY A 73 -14.71 12.88 16.58
N LEU A 74 -15.98 13.33 16.62
CA LEU A 74 -16.36 14.70 16.26
C LEU A 74 -15.65 15.76 17.13
N ALA A 75 -15.10 15.38 18.28
CA ALA A 75 -14.23 16.22 19.10
C ALA A 75 -12.99 16.73 18.34
N ALA A 76 -12.57 16.07 17.27
CA ALA A 76 -11.50 16.56 16.40
C ALA A 76 -11.89 17.85 15.63
N ILE A 77 -13.20 18.11 15.45
CA ILE A 77 -13.72 19.32 14.81
C ILE A 77 -14.13 20.35 15.87
N ASP A 78 -14.81 19.90 16.93
CA ASP A 78 -15.22 20.74 18.05
C ASP A 78 -15.01 20.00 19.38
N GLN A 79 -14.00 20.41 20.15
CA GLN A 79 -13.63 19.78 21.42
C GLN A 79 -14.72 19.81 22.50
N ASP A 80 -15.74 20.67 22.33
CA ASP A 80 -16.91 20.74 23.22
C ASP A 80 -17.90 19.61 22.99
N VAL A 81 -17.73 18.83 21.89
CA VAL A 81 -18.55 17.66 21.56
C VAL A 81 -17.91 16.39 22.12
N SER A 82 -18.72 15.56 22.74
CA SER A 82 -18.30 14.23 23.21
C SER A 82 -19.47 13.25 23.17
N ALA A 83 -19.17 11.95 23.30
CA ALA A 83 -20.17 10.91 23.38
C ALA A 83 -19.85 9.94 24.52
N LYS A 84 -20.88 9.43 25.17
CA LYS A 84 -20.76 8.38 26.19
C LYS A 84 -21.87 7.35 26.03
N LEU A 85 -21.56 6.13 26.46
CA LEU A 85 -22.55 5.08 26.62
C LEU A 85 -23.13 5.14 28.04
N ASP A 86 -24.46 5.15 28.16
CA ASP A 86 -25.18 5.10 29.42
C ASP A 86 -26.27 4.00 29.33
N GLY A 87 -25.94 2.82 29.84
CA GLY A 87 -26.79 1.63 29.68
C GLY A 87 -26.96 1.25 28.21
N ASN A 88 -28.20 1.32 27.72
CA ASN A 88 -28.55 1.07 26.31
C ASN A 88 -28.76 2.37 25.51
N LYS A 89 -28.15 3.47 25.93
CA LYS A 89 -28.23 4.75 25.23
C LYS A 89 -26.86 5.33 24.94
N ILE A 90 -26.73 5.94 23.79
CA ILE A 90 -25.58 6.79 23.46
C ILE A 90 -26.01 8.25 23.65
N ASP A 91 -25.41 8.93 24.61
CA ASP A 91 -25.60 10.36 24.83
C ASP A 91 -24.58 11.14 24.00
N LEU A 92 -25.06 12.05 23.14
CA LEU A 92 -24.28 13.10 22.55
C LEU A 92 -24.25 14.29 23.52
N LEU A 93 -23.05 14.73 23.88
CA LEU A 93 -22.86 15.84 24.81
C LEU A 93 -22.27 17.05 24.07
N TYR A 94 -22.75 18.23 24.41
CA TYR A 94 -22.17 19.51 24.00
C TYR A 94 -21.92 20.39 25.22
N LYS A 95 -20.69 20.84 25.41
CA LYS A 95 -20.26 21.59 26.62
C LYS A 95 -20.64 20.88 27.92
N GLY A 96 -20.51 19.55 27.93
CA GLY A 96 -20.80 18.71 29.09
C GLY A 96 -22.29 18.48 29.38
N LYS A 97 -23.21 18.97 28.54
CA LYS A 97 -24.67 18.76 28.65
C LYS A 97 -25.15 17.85 27.55
N THR A 98 -26.10 16.97 27.86
CA THR A 98 -26.74 16.10 26.86
C THR A 98 -27.49 16.96 25.84
N ALA A 99 -27.07 16.89 24.58
CA ALA A 99 -27.70 17.54 23.44
C ALA A 99 -28.73 16.62 22.77
N ALA A 100 -28.42 15.33 22.70
CA ALA A 100 -29.34 14.30 22.19
C ALA A 100 -28.99 12.94 22.83
N ASP A 101 -29.95 12.02 22.88
CA ASP A 101 -29.76 10.63 23.28
C ASP A 101 -30.35 9.67 22.25
N PHE A 102 -29.69 8.53 22.06
CA PHE A 102 -30.05 7.51 21.06
C PHE A 102 -30.16 6.15 21.74
N VAL A 103 -31.35 5.59 21.74
CA VAL A 103 -31.59 4.25 22.31
C VAL A 103 -31.05 3.19 21.36
N THR A 104 -30.32 2.23 21.91
CA THR A 104 -29.71 1.12 21.18
C THR A 104 -30.30 -0.23 21.62
N THR A 105 -30.19 -1.23 20.76
CA THR A 105 -30.55 -2.59 21.09
C THR A 105 -29.45 -3.55 20.59
N ASP A 106 -29.40 -4.75 21.20
CA ASP A 106 -28.51 -5.86 20.80
C ASP A 106 -28.84 -6.45 19.42
N LYS A 107 -29.95 -6.01 18.81
CA LYS A 107 -30.37 -6.42 17.46
C LYS A 107 -29.89 -5.50 16.35
N PHE A 108 -29.23 -4.38 16.69
CA PHE A 108 -28.75 -3.43 15.69
C PHE A 108 -27.68 -4.07 14.79
N GLY A 109 -27.94 -4.01 13.48
CA GLY A 109 -26.97 -4.33 12.44
C GLY A 109 -26.21 -3.09 11.95
N PRO A 110 -25.32 -3.25 10.95
CA PRO A 110 -24.53 -2.16 10.36
C PRO A 110 -25.36 -0.95 9.92
N ASP A 111 -26.51 -1.19 9.28
CA ASP A 111 -27.40 -0.13 8.81
C ASP A 111 -28.05 0.66 9.96
N ASP A 112 -28.40 0.00 11.07
CA ASP A 112 -28.98 0.67 12.23
C ASP A 112 -27.94 1.56 12.91
N TRP A 113 -26.71 1.08 13.04
CA TRP A 113 -25.59 1.86 13.56
C TRP A 113 -25.23 3.05 12.66
N ALA A 114 -25.32 2.88 11.34
CA ALA A 114 -25.12 3.96 10.38
C ALA A 114 -26.20 5.03 10.51
N ALA A 115 -27.47 4.63 10.63
CA ALA A 115 -28.58 5.56 10.82
C ALA A 115 -28.44 6.34 12.13
N LEU A 116 -28.07 5.65 13.23
CA LEU A 116 -27.80 6.28 14.52
C LEU A 116 -26.66 7.28 14.43
N THR A 117 -25.52 6.88 13.85
CA THR A 117 -24.34 7.75 13.69
C THR A 117 -24.69 8.99 12.87
N THR A 118 -25.44 8.82 11.77
CA THR A 118 -25.89 9.95 10.92
C THR A 118 -26.82 10.89 11.69
N SER A 119 -27.74 10.34 12.50
CA SER A 119 -28.65 11.13 13.33
C SER A 119 -27.89 11.90 14.43
N ALA A 120 -26.84 11.29 15.00
CA ALA A 120 -25.98 11.95 15.97
C ALA A 120 -25.17 13.10 15.36
N ILE A 121 -24.70 12.95 14.11
CA ILE A 121 -24.04 14.03 13.37
C ILE A 121 -25.02 15.18 13.09
N ALA A 122 -26.26 14.88 12.71
CA ALA A 122 -27.28 15.90 12.51
C ALA A 122 -27.54 16.69 13.81
N ALA A 123 -27.73 16.01 14.94
CA ALA A 123 -27.88 16.64 16.24
C ALA A 123 -26.64 17.45 16.68
N ALA A 124 -25.43 16.97 16.34
CA ALA A 124 -24.19 17.72 16.59
C ALA A 124 -24.11 19.00 15.75
N ARG A 125 -24.58 18.98 14.50
CA ARG A 125 -24.66 20.19 13.64
C ARG A 125 -25.62 21.24 14.21
N ASP A 126 -26.72 20.81 14.85
CA ASP A 126 -27.70 21.73 15.46
C ASP A 126 -27.12 22.51 16.65
N VAL A 127 -26.17 21.93 17.39
CA VAL A 127 -25.63 22.52 18.62
C VAL A 127 -24.23 23.10 18.45
N SER A 128 -23.43 22.63 17.49
CA SER A 128 -22.06 23.07 17.24
C SER A 128 -21.94 23.84 15.93
N PRO A 129 -21.66 25.17 15.99
CA PRO A 129 -21.41 25.96 14.77
C PRO A 129 -20.16 25.50 13.98
N LEU A 130 -19.18 24.86 14.62
CA LEU A 130 -17.99 24.32 13.97
C LEU A 130 -18.35 23.08 13.14
N ILE A 131 -19.12 22.15 13.70
CA ILE A 131 -19.57 20.95 12.99
C ILE A 131 -20.59 21.32 11.89
N ALA A 132 -21.45 22.32 12.12
CA ALA A 132 -22.40 22.80 11.11
C ALA A 132 -21.70 23.34 9.84
N LYS A 133 -20.51 23.94 9.99
CA LYS A 133 -19.70 24.49 8.88
C LYS A 133 -18.74 23.49 8.28
N ALA A 134 -18.48 22.36 8.94
CA ALA A 134 -17.56 21.35 8.46
C ALA A 134 -18.11 20.69 7.18
N ASP A 135 -17.23 20.46 6.20
CA ASP A 135 -17.58 19.68 5.03
C ASP A 135 -17.75 18.19 5.36
N SER A 136 -18.35 17.44 4.46
CA SER A 136 -18.62 16.02 4.67
C SER A 136 -17.33 15.21 4.86
N GLU A 137 -16.24 15.58 4.18
CA GLU A 137 -14.98 14.85 4.27
C GLU A 137 -14.34 15.00 5.66
N ALA A 138 -14.35 16.20 6.23
CA ALA A 138 -13.88 16.44 7.60
C ALA A 138 -14.70 15.62 8.62
N ILE A 139 -16.02 15.54 8.43
CA ILE A 139 -16.91 14.72 9.28
C ILE A 139 -16.56 13.22 9.13
N TYR A 140 -16.42 12.72 7.90
CA TYR A 140 -16.06 11.33 7.66
C TYR A 140 -14.72 10.98 8.29
N GLN A 141 -13.71 11.85 8.12
CA GLN A 141 -12.38 11.66 8.71
C GLN A 141 -12.46 11.59 10.24
N ALA A 142 -13.20 12.50 10.87
CA ALA A 142 -13.37 12.55 12.32
C ALA A 142 -14.06 11.30 12.86
N VAL A 143 -15.18 10.91 12.25
CA VAL A 143 -15.97 9.75 12.67
C VAL A 143 -15.21 8.45 12.45
N TYR A 144 -14.65 8.21 11.26
CA TYR A 144 -13.89 6.98 11.00
C TYR A 144 -12.65 6.87 11.88
N ASN A 145 -11.91 7.95 12.10
CA ASN A 145 -10.77 7.93 13.02
C ASN A 145 -11.21 7.55 14.44
N GLY A 146 -12.34 8.08 14.90
CA GLY A 146 -12.91 7.73 16.19
C GLY A 146 -13.35 6.26 16.28
N MET A 147 -13.98 5.72 15.24
CA MET A 147 -14.34 4.30 15.15
C MET A 147 -13.10 3.41 15.17
N LEU A 148 -12.13 3.68 14.30
CA LEU A 148 -10.94 2.85 14.12
C LEU A 148 -10.02 2.87 15.34
N ALA A 149 -9.98 3.99 16.10
CA ALA A 149 -9.25 4.06 17.36
C ALA A 149 -9.73 3.00 18.38
N ARG A 150 -11.00 2.56 18.32
CA ARG A 150 -11.54 1.51 19.19
C ARG A 150 -11.02 0.11 18.85
N LEU A 151 -10.44 -0.08 17.67
CA LEU A 151 -9.86 -1.37 17.27
C LEU A 151 -8.51 -1.63 17.95
N ASN A 152 -7.83 -0.59 18.45
CA ASN A 152 -6.45 -0.67 18.95
C ASN A 152 -5.52 -1.38 17.94
N ASP A 153 -5.64 -0.96 16.68
CA ASP A 153 -4.91 -1.51 15.55
C ASP A 153 -4.26 -0.37 14.76
N PRO A 154 -2.93 -0.24 14.82
CA PRO A 154 -2.21 0.85 14.15
C PRO A 154 -2.22 0.75 12.63
N PHE A 155 -2.66 -0.38 12.07
CA PHE A 155 -2.69 -0.63 10.63
C PHE A 155 -4.05 -0.36 9.99
N SER A 156 -5.12 -0.27 10.79
CA SER A 156 -6.45 0.08 10.31
C SER A 156 -6.62 1.60 10.27
N ARG A 157 -7.00 2.15 9.10
CA ARG A 157 -7.12 3.59 8.89
C ARG A 157 -8.14 3.95 7.81
N TYR A 158 -8.69 5.14 7.89
CA TYR A 158 -9.46 5.78 6.84
C TYR A 158 -8.55 6.70 6.01
N ALA A 159 -8.71 6.64 4.70
CA ALA A 159 -8.14 7.60 3.76
C ALA A 159 -9.28 8.29 3.03
N GLY A 160 -9.41 9.59 3.19
CA GLY A 160 -10.36 10.39 2.47
C GLY A 160 -10.10 10.40 0.96
N ARG A 161 -11.05 10.92 0.18
CA ARG A 161 -11.05 10.84 -1.28
C ARG A 161 -9.71 11.22 -1.93
N ALA A 162 -9.10 12.33 -1.52
CA ALA A 162 -7.85 12.80 -2.11
C ALA A 162 -6.68 11.87 -1.77
N GLN A 163 -6.53 11.51 -0.49
CA GLN A 163 -5.48 10.60 -0.03
C GLN A 163 -5.64 9.20 -0.63
N ALA A 164 -6.88 8.71 -0.73
CA ALA A 164 -7.19 7.42 -1.34
C ALA A 164 -6.84 7.39 -2.84
N ALA A 165 -7.07 8.49 -3.55
CA ALA A 165 -6.67 8.61 -4.96
C ALA A 165 -5.15 8.53 -5.13
N GLU A 166 -4.37 9.18 -4.25
CA GLU A 166 -2.91 9.11 -4.28
C GLU A 166 -2.39 7.72 -3.87
N ASN A 167 -3.01 7.08 -2.86
CA ASN A 167 -2.69 5.71 -2.48
C ASN A 167 -2.91 4.73 -3.65
N ARG A 168 -4.03 4.87 -4.38
CA ARG A 168 -4.30 4.07 -5.59
C ARG A 168 -3.29 4.35 -6.68
N ALA A 169 -2.98 5.63 -6.95
CA ALA A 169 -1.98 6.00 -7.94
C ALA A 169 -0.62 5.35 -7.67
N SER A 170 -0.24 5.27 -6.40
CA SER A 170 1.02 4.61 -6.00
C SER A 170 0.98 3.09 -6.17
N ARG A 171 -0.18 2.43 -5.92
CA ARG A 171 -0.34 0.97 -6.05
C ARG A 171 -0.60 0.52 -7.48
N GLU A 172 -1.55 1.17 -8.14
CA GLU A 172 -2.20 0.72 -9.38
C GLU A 172 -1.73 1.53 -10.60
N GLY A 173 -1.06 2.67 -10.35
CA GLY A 173 -0.70 3.63 -11.38
C GLY A 173 -1.77 4.70 -11.62
N PHE A 174 -1.48 5.59 -12.54
CA PHE A 174 -2.33 6.73 -12.91
C PHE A 174 -2.20 7.03 -14.40
N GLY A 175 -3.22 7.66 -14.97
CA GLY A 175 -3.14 8.18 -16.32
C GLY A 175 -2.18 9.38 -16.37
N GLY A 176 -1.10 9.25 -17.14
CA GLY A 176 -0.03 10.25 -17.17
C GLY A 176 0.94 10.06 -18.33
N ILE A 177 2.08 10.74 -18.26
CA ILE A 177 3.10 10.70 -19.32
C ILE A 177 4.39 9.96 -18.92
N GLY A 178 4.66 9.78 -17.60
CA GLY A 178 5.85 9.05 -17.12
C GLY A 178 7.10 9.91 -16.99
N VAL A 179 7.00 11.06 -16.33
CA VAL A 179 8.13 11.93 -15.97
C VAL A 179 8.16 12.17 -14.46
N VAL A 180 9.36 12.30 -13.92
CA VAL A 180 9.60 12.89 -12.60
C VAL A 180 9.97 14.33 -12.80
N ILE A 181 9.29 15.24 -12.09
CA ILE A 181 9.55 16.68 -12.18
C ILE A 181 10.03 17.23 -10.83
N SER A 182 10.78 18.31 -10.88
CA SER A 182 11.06 19.19 -9.75
C SER A 182 10.62 20.61 -10.08
N VAL A 183 10.18 21.34 -9.06
CA VAL A 183 9.88 22.77 -9.19
C VAL A 183 10.80 23.53 -8.24
N THR A 184 11.63 24.40 -8.82
CA THR A 184 12.57 25.25 -8.08
C THR A 184 12.45 26.65 -8.65
N ASP A 185 12.24 27.65 -7.81
CA ASP A 185 12.05 29.06 -8.19
C ASP A 185 10.95 29.27 -9.25
N GLY A 186 9.89 28.44 -9.19
CA GLY A 186 8.78 28.48 -10.13
C GLY A 186 9.11 27.95 -11.53
N ILE A 187 10.23 27.25 -11.68
CA ILE A 187 10.68 26.59 -12.92
C ILE A 187 10.44 25.09 -12.79
N VAL A 188 9.69 24.52 -13.74
CA VAL A 188 9.39 23.09 -13.80
C VAL A 188 10.43 22.38 -14.66
N ARG A 189 11.21 21.50 -14.07
CA ARG A 189 12.25 20.71 -14.73
C ARG A 189 11.91 19.22 -14.71
N ILE A 190 12.12 18.53 -15.83
CA ILE A 190 12.13 17.07 -15.88
C ILE A 190 13.42 16.57 -15.25
N VAL A 191 13.30 15.81 -14.15
CA VAL A 191 14.43 15.17 -13.46
C VAL A 191 14.79 13.86 -14.15
N SER A 192 13.77 13.04 -14.46
CA SER A 192 13.93 11.78 -15.17
C SER A 192 12.70 11.46 -16.01
N VAL A 193 12.90 10.62 -17.01
CA VAL A 193 11.85 10.05 -17.86
C VAL A 193 11.84 8.56 -17.61
N GLN A 194 10.69 8.04 -17.22
CA GLN A 194 10.49 6.62 -16.93
C GLN A 194 10.48 5.82 -18.25
N HIS A 195 11.14 4.67 -18.23
CA HIS A 195 11.19 3.78 -19.39
C HIS A 195 9.82 3.23 -19.79
N TYR A 196 9.65 2.97 -21.08
CA TYR A 196 8.42 2.40 -21.68
C TYR A 196 7.18 3.30 -21.55
N THR A 197 7.34 4.58 -21.24
CA THR A 197 6.25 5.55 -21.05
C THR A 197 5.97 6.42 -22.27
N PRO A 198 4.82 7.13 -22.31
CA PRO A 198 4.55 8.10 -23.37
C PRO A 198 5.60 9.21 -23.48
N ALA A 199 6.17 9.66 -22.38
CA ALA A 199 7.21 10.71 -22.36
C ALA A 199 8.49 10.26 -23.08
N GLU A 200 8.94 9.02 -22.82
CA GLU A 200 10.11 8.45 -23.50
C GLU A 200 9.85 8.34 -25.01
N ARG A 201 8.69 7.78 -25.39
CA ARG A 201 8.31 7.67 -26.81
C ARG A 201 8.19 9.01 -27.52
N ALA A 202 7.81 10.07 -26.80
CA ALA A 202 7.72 11.44 -27.30
C ALA A 202 9.08 12.15 -27.34
N GLY A 203 10.15 11.50 -26.85
CA GLY A 203 11.50 12.05 -26.87
C GLY A 203 11.75 13.14 -25.84
N LEU A 204 11.00 13.17 -24.73
CA LEU A 204 11.32 14.01 -23.57
C LEU A 204 12.64 13.55 -22.94
N ARG A 205 13.36 14.46 -22.30
CA ARG A 205 14.69 14.21 -21.74
C ARG A 205 14.82 14.80 -20.34
N PRO A 206 15.69 14.27 -19.49
CA PRO A 206 16.14 14.98 -18.31
C PRO A 206 16.64 16.38 -18.67
N ASP A 207 16.45 17.33 -17.77
CA ASP A 207 16.75 18.76 -17.91
C ASP A 207 15.85 19.55 -18.88
N ASP A 208 14.90 18.96 -19.57
CA ASP A 208 13.85 19.71 -20.26
C ASP A 208 13.06 20.57 -19.27
N LEU A 209 12.78 21.84 -19.65
CA LEU A 209 11.94 22.72 -18.85
C LEU A 209 10.52 22.75 -19.42
N ILE A 210 9.54 22.41 -18.61
CA ILE A 210 8.12 22.50 -19.01
C ILE A 210 7.65 23.91 -18.74
N THR A 211 7.44 24.70 -19.77
CA THR A 211 7.03 26.11 -19.67
C THR A 211 5.53 26.31 -19.79
N ALA A 212 4.80 25.36 -20.42
CA ALA A 212 3.34 25.34 -20.42
C ALA A 212 2.79 23.92 -20.58
N VAL A 213 1.60 23.70 -20.04
CA VAL A 213 0.78 22.48 -20.21
C VAL A 213 -0.59 22.90 -20.74
N ASN A 214 -1.01 22.37 -21.91
CA ASN A 214 -2.25 22.75 -22.60
C ASN A 214 -2.39 24.28 -22.79
N ASN A 215 -1.30 24.94 -23.17
CA ASN A 215 -1.16 26.39 -23.31
C ASN A 215 -1.31 27.20 -22.00
N MET A 216 -1.40 26.55 -20.84
CA MET A 216 -1.37 27.23 -19.54
C MET A 216 0.09 27.30 -19.05
N PRO A 217 0.63 28.50 -18.78
CA PRO A 217 1.98 28.65 -18.27
C PRO A 217 2.17 27.94 -16.93
N THR A 218 3.32 27.30 -16.76
CA THR A 218 3.69 26.62 -15.50
C THR A 218 4.50 27.51 -14.56
N LYS A 219 4.97 28.67 -15.02
CA LYS A 219 5.81 29.58 -14.26
C LYS A 219 5.12 30.04 -12.96
N GLY A 220 5.78 29.83 -11.84
CA GLY A 220 5.28 30.24 -10.52
C GLY A 220 4.27 29.29 -9.89
N LEU A 221 3.96 28.16 -10.55
CA LEU A 221 3.14 27.12 -9.95
C LEU A 221 3.97 26.26 -9.00
N GLU A 222 3.33 25.76 -7.97
CA GLU A 222 3.84 24.70 -7.09
C GLU A 222 3.88 23.35 -7.82
N GLN A 223 4.59 22.37 -7.26
CA GLN A 223 4.77 21.06 -7.88
C GLN A 223 3.44 20.30 -8.06
N GLN A 224 2.57 20.31 -7.06
CA GLN A 224 1.31 19.55 -7.07
C GLN A 224 0.35 19.99 -8.19
N PRO A 225 0.06 21.28 -8.38
CA PRO A 225 -0.74 21.75 -9.53
C PRO A 225 -0.19 21.31 -10.88
N VAL A 226 1.15 21.31 -11.06
CA VAL A 226 1.75 20.85 -12.33
C VAL A 226 1.55 19.34 -12.51
N ILE A 227 1.71 18.54 -11.45
CA ILE A 227 1.45 17.10 -11.49
C ILE A 227 0.00 16.84 -11.93
N GLU A 228 -0.97 17.59 -11.38
CA GLU A 228 -2.39 17.45 -11.74
C GLU A 228 -2.66 17.81 -13.22
N MET A 229 -1.96 18.82 -13.76
CA MET A 229 -2.06 19.15 -15.19
C MET A 229 -1.46 18.07 -16.09
N LEU A 230 -0.39 17.40 -15.66
CA LEU A 230 0.26 16.31 -16.40
C LEU A 230 -0.53 15.01 -16.33
N ARG A 231 -1.21 14.73 -15.19
CA ARG A 231 -2.11 13.60 -15.02
C ARG A 231 -3.44 13.83 -15.76
N GLY A 232 -4.19 12.77 -15.98
CA GLY A 232 -5.53 12.79 -16.59
C GLY A 232 -5.93 11.40 -17.06
N ASP A 233 -7.08 11.29 -17.68
CA ASP A 233 -7.60 10.00 -18.14
C ASP A 233 -6.64 9.34 -19.13
N VAL A 234 -6.51 8.02 -19.04
CA VAL A 234 -5.78 7.22 -20.03
C VAL A 234 -6.37 7.50 -21.41
N ASP A 235 -5.53 7.52 -22.45
CA ASP A 235 -5.86 7.87 -23.85
C ASP A 235 -6.22 9.34 -24.09
N SER A 236 -6.30 10.19 -23.05
CA SER A 236 -6.43 11.64 -23.22
C SER A 236 -5.12 12.27 -23.69
N ARG A 237 -5.21 13.42 -24.36
CA ARG A 237 -4.02 14.14 -24.85
C ARG A 237 -3.62 15.28 -23.94
N VAL A 238 -2.31 15.52 -23.83
CA VAL A 238 -1.72 16.70 -23.23
C VAL A 238 -0.73 17.32 -24.19
N LEU A 239 -0.75 18.65 -24.30
CA LEU A 239 0.19 19.42 -25.09
C LEU A 239 1.21 20.06 -24.14
N LEU A 240 2.49 19.77 -24.34
CA LEU A 240 3.59 20.40 -23.57
C LEU A 240 4.32 21.42 -24.42
N THR A 241 4.64 22.56 -23.82
CA THR A 241 5.66 23.47 -24.35
C THR A 241 6.93 23.27 -23.54
N ILE A 242 8.02 22.92 -24.23
CA ILE A 242 9.30 22.53 -23.63
C ILE A 242 10.40 23.49 -24.11
N GLU A 243 11.21 23.98 -23.18
CA GLU A 243 12.50 24.59 -23.50
C GLU A 243 13.59 23.53 -23.24
N ARG A 244 14.45 23.34 -24.26
CA ARG A 244 15.55 22.37 -24.22
C ARG A 244 16.87 23.04 -24.48
N LYS A 245 17.88 22.76 -23.68
CA LYS A 245 19.23 23.30 -23.88
C LYS A 245 19.77 22.93 -25.27
N GLY A 246 20.22 23.95 -26.01
CA GLY A 246 20.75 23.77 -27.36
C GLY A 246 19.69 23.75 -28.48
N VAL A 247 18.44 24.13 -28.16
CA VAL A 247 17.38 24.36 -29.15
C VAL A 247 16.88 25.79 -29.01
N ASP A 248 16.97 26.56 -30.07
CA ASP A 248 16.72 28.02 -30.04
C ASP A 248 15.24 28.42 -29.99
N HIS A 249 14.31 27.46 -30.06
CA HIS A 249 12.89 27.72 -30.03
C HIS A 249 12.16 26.69 -29.13
N PRO A 250 11.05 27.08 -28.49
CA PRO A 250 10.27 26.16 -27.71
C PRO A 250 9.73 25.00 -28.55
N LEU A 251 9.79 23.80 -28.01
CA LEU A 251 9.24 22.59 -28.62
C LEU A 251 7.79 22.41 -28.17
N SER A 252 6.88 22.16 -29.11
CA SER A 252 5.48 21.81 -28.83
C SER A 252 5.29 20.33 -29.05
N ILE A 253 5.04 19.58 -27.97
CA ILE A 253 4.98 18.11 -27.98
C ILE A 253 3.62 17.66 -27.48
N ALA A 254 2.84 17.03 -28.37
CA ALA A 254 1.55 16.42 -28.01
C ALA A 254 1.78 14.96 -27.57
N ILE A 255 1.32 14.62 -26.38
CA ILE A 255 1.50 13.29 -25.79
C ILE A 255 0.14 12.70 -25.44
N THR A 256 -0.11 11.47 -25.83
CA THR A 256 -1.28 10.70 -25.37
C THR A 256 -0.90 10.04 -24.05
N ARG A 257 -1.68 10.31 -22.99
CA ARG A 257 -1.49 9.71 -21.67
C ARG A 257 -1.71 8.21 -21.73
N ALA A 258 -0.95 7.46 -20.96
CA ALA A 258 -1.17 6.03 -20.73
C ALA A 258 -1.21 5.74 -19.23
N LEU A 259 -1.54 4.52 -18.85
CA LEU A 259 -1.33 4.06 -17.49
C LEU A 259 0.18 4.10 -17.19
N VAL A 260 0.57 4.87 -16.19
CA VAL A 260 1.93 4.96 -15.68
C VAL A 260 1.94 4.39 -14.27
N ILE A 261 2.66 3.29 -14.09
CA ILE A 261 2.91 2.70 -12.77
C ILE A 261 4.31 3.15 -12.34
N PRO A 262 4.46 3.75 -11.13
CA PRO A 262 5.77 4.21 -10.66
C PRO A 262 6.81 3.09 -10.63
N GLU A 263 8.04 3.38 -11.03
CA GLU A 263 9.14 2.43 -10.93
C GLU A 263 9.46 2.12 -9.47
N THR A 264 9.54 0.83 -9.13
CA THR A 264 9.83 0.33 -7.78
C THR A 264 11.10 -0.49 -7.71
N VAL A 265 11.71 -0.79 -8.84
CA VAL A 265 12.92 -1.61 -8.96
C VAL A 265 14.00 -0.84 -9.67
N THR A 266 15.22 -0.93 -9.17
CA THR A 266 16.41 -0.45 -9.87
C THR A 266 17.43 -1.55 -9.97
N TYR A 267 18.19 -1.55 -11.06
CA TYR A 267 19.32 -2.43 -11.30
C TYR A 267 20.64 -1.64 -11.29
N ARG A 268 21.67 -2.24 -10.76
CA ARG A 268 23.05 -1.84 -11.02
C ARG A 268 23.97 -3.06 -11.06
N ARG A 269 25.04 -2.93 -11.80
CA ARG A 269 26.07 -3.97 -11.89
C ARG A 269 27.09 -3.85 -10.76
N GLU A 270 27.36 -4.95 -10.07
CA GLU A 270 28.42 -5.08 -9.05
C GLU A 270 29.44 -6.15 -9.50
N GLY A 271 30.35 -5.77 -10.42
CA GLY A 271 31.25 -6.74 -11.08
C GLY A 271 30.47 -7.71 -11.96
N ASP A 272 30.50 -9.02 -11.64
CA ASP A 272 29.70 -10.06 -12.33
C ASP A 272 28.46 -10.47 -11.51
N ILE A 273 28.01 -9.63 -10.57
CA ILE A 273 26.81 -9.80 -9.77
C ILE A 273 25.75 -8.78 -10.22
N ALA A 274 24.52 -9.23 -10.39
CA ALA A 274 23.38 -8.36 -10.61
C ALA A 274 22.80 -7.92 -9.27
N TYR A 275 22.80 -6.60 -9.01
CA TYR A 275 22.20 -6.02 -7.82
C TYR A 275 20.89 -5.34 -8.17
N PHE A 276 19.81 -5.81 -7.55
CA PHE A 276 18.48 -5.23 -7.67
C PHE A 276 18.05 -4.66 -6.34
N ARG A 277 17.43 -3.47 -6.38
CA ARG A 277 16.82 -2.87 -5.21
C ARG A 277 15.32 -2.70 -5.44
N ILE A 278 14.50 -3.15 -4.49
CA ILE A 278 13.06 -2.89 -4.46
C ILE A 278 12.80 -1.86 -3.37
N TYR A 279 12.12 -0.77 -3.72
CA TYR A 279 11.79 0.33 -2.80
C TYR A 279 10.41 0.19 -2.17
N ASN A 280 9.48 -0.44 -2.87
CA ASN A 280 8.14 -0.82 -2.42
C ASN A 280 7.52 -1.81 -3.43
N PHE A 281 6.32 -2.32 -3.12
CA PHE A 281 5.59 -3.25 -3.98
C PHE A 281 4.32 -2.61 -4.53
N ASN A 282 4.26 -2.35 -5.83
CA ASN A 282 3.08 -1.93 -6.59
C ASN A 282 2.74 -2.96 -7.68
N GLU A 283 1.69 -2.73 -8.47
CA GLU A 283 1.16 -3.71 -9.44
C GLU A 283 2.12 -4.15 -10.57
N ASP A 284 3.28 -3.48 -10.72
CA ASP A 284 4.29 -3.84 -11.75
C ASP A 284 5.65 -4.25 -11.19
N THR A 285 5.79 -4.41 -9.88
CA THR A 285 7.10 -4.69 -9.26
C THR A 285 7.74 -5.97 -9.80
N ALA A 286 6.99 -7.07 -9.92
CA ALA A 286 7.51 -8.31 -10.48
C ALA A 286 7.85 -8.19 -11.97
N GLY A 287 7.01 -7.47 -12.74
CA GLY A 287 7.27 -7.16 -14.15
C GLY A 287 8.53 -6.32 -14.33
N SER A 288 8.68 -5.27 -13.51
CA SER A 288 9.88 -4.43 -13.49
C SER A 288 11.13 -5.22 -13.13
N LEU A 289 11.08 -6.06 -12.09
CA LEU A 289 12.22 -6.88 -11.70
C LEU A 289 12.63 -7.87 -12.81
N ARG A 290 11.67 -8.47 -13.50
CA ARG A 290 11.96 -9.35 -14.65
C ARG A 290 12.65 -8.59 -15.78
N ARG A 291 12.18 -7.38 -16.12
CA ARG A 291 12.83 -6.55 -17.16
C ARG A 291 14.25 -6.16 -16.76
N GLU A 292 14.44 -5.74 -15.53
CA GLU A 292 15.77 -5.39 -15.03
C GLU A 292 16.71 -6.61 -14.94
N PHE A 293 16.18 -7.81 -14.68
CA PHE A 293 16.97 -9.03 -14.74
C PHE A 293 17.45 -9.33 -16.16
N GLU A 294 16.62 -9.17 -17.18
CA GLU A 294 17.03 -9.33 -18.58
C GLU A 294 18.06 -8.25 -18.99
N ASN A 295 17.90 -7.01 -18.51
CA ASN A 295 18.90 -5.95 -18.72
C ASN A 295 20.25 -6.34 -18.12
N ALA A 296 20.25 -6.82 -16.87
CA ALA A 296 21.46 -7.31 -16.20
C ALA A 296 22.11 -8.47 -16.95
N ARG A 297 21.30 -9.42 -17.42
CA ARG A 297 21.76 -10.59 -18.18
C ARG A 297 22.41 -10.18 -19.50
N ASN A 298 21.85 -9.19 -20.17
CA ASN A 298 22.43 -8.67 -21.43
C ASN A 298 23.73 -7.88 -21.18
N GLU A 299 23.80 -7.09 -20.12
CA GLU A 299 24.98 -6.26 -19.78
C GLU A 299 26.14 -7.09 -19.24
N ILE A 300 25.87 -7.99 -18.27
CA ILE A 300 26.91 -8.81 -17.64
C ILE A 300 27.32 -9.95 -18.57
N GLY A 301 26.37 -10.55 -19.27
CA GLY A 301 26.48 -11.78 -20.03
C GLY A 301 26.06 -12.99 -19.19
N ALA A 302 25.18 -13.84 -19.74
CA ALA A 302 24.59 -14.97 -19.04
C ALA A 302 25.64 -15.93 -18.42
N ASP A 303 26.72 -16.19 -19.15
CA ASP A 303 27.81 -17.10 -18.71
C ASP A 303 28.77 -16.48 -17.69
N ARG A 304 28.75 -15.15 -17.55
CA ARG A 304 29.62 -14.41 -16.63
C ARG A 304 28.95 -14.09 -15.31
N MET A 305 27.60 -14.02 -15.30
CA MET A 305 26.84 -13.68 -14.10
C MET A 305 27.09 -14.72 -13.00
N ARG A 306 27.57 -14.27 -11.84
CA ARG A 306 27.96 -15.12 -10.70
C ARG A 306 26.91 -15.22 -9.61
N GLY A 307 25.96 -14.29 -9.56
CA GLY A 307 24.93 -14.28 -8.52
C GLY A 307 24.02 -13.05 -8.61
N VAL A 308 23.03 -13.07 -7.73
CA VAL A 308 22.00 -12.04 -7.61
C VAL A 308 21.96 -11.51 -6.19
N ILE A 309 21.93 -10.20 -6.03
CA ILE A 309 21.60 -9.51 -4.77
C ILE A 309 20.24 -8.84 -4.93
N LEU A 310 19.32 -9.16 -4.01
CA LEU A 310 18.03 -8.49 -3.89
C LEU A 310 18.04 -7.65 -2.61
N ASP A 311 18.09 -6.34 -2.75
CA ASP A 311 18.09 -5.40 -1.62
C ASP A 311 16.67 -4.94 -1.29
N LEU A 312 16.19 -5.36 -0.12
CA LEU A 312 14.89 -5.01 0.45
C LEU A 312 15.04 -4.07 1.67
N ARG A 313 16.24 -3.54 1.93
CA ARG A 313 16.47 -2.63 3.06
C ARG A 313 15.72 -1.32 2.83
N GLY A 314 14.98 -0.90 3.86
CA GLY A 314 14.16 0.31 3.81
C GLY A 314 12.84 0.16 3.07
N ASP A 315 12.52 -1.02 2.53
CA ASP A 315 11.28 -1.29 1.79
C ASP A 315 10.13 -1.61 2.76
N PRO A 316 9.10 -0.74 2.86
CA PRO A 316 7.97 -0.93 3.77
C PRO A 316 6.96 -2.00 3.29
N GLY A 317 7.20 -2.59 2.12
CA GLY A 317 6.28 -3.54 1.49
C GLY A 317 5.31 -2.89 0.50
N GLY A 318 4.13 -3.47 0.37
CA GLY A 318 3.09 -3.02 -0.56
C GLY A 318 2.12 -4.15 -0.91
N VAL A 319 1.86 -4.35 -2.19
CA VAL A 319 0.88 -5.30 -2.73
C VAL A 319 1.30 -6.74 -2.47
N LEU A 320 0.43 -7.53 -1.83
CA LEU A 320 0.68 -8.94 -1.50
C LEU A 320 0.96 -9.79 -2.75
N ASP A 321 0.11 -9.64 -3.76
CA ASP A 321 0.22 -10.45 -4.99
C ASP A 321 1.56 -10.20 -5.71
N GLN A 322 2.12 -8.99 -5.57
CA GLN A 322 3.44 -8.68 -6.10
C GLN A 322 4.58 -9.30 -5.28
N ALA A 323 4.42 -9.41 -3.95
CA ALA A 323 5.39 -10.17 -3.13
C ALA A 323 5.38 -11.66 -3.53
N VAL A 324 4.19 -12.23 -3.78
CA VAL A 324 4.05 -13.59 -4.30
C VAL A 324 4.73 -13.71 -5.66
N ALA A 325 4.41 -12.82 -6.61
CA ALA A 325 4.97 -12.85 -7.96
C ALA A 325 6.50 -12.66 -7.97
N VAL A 326 7.04 -11.75 -7.14
CA VAL A 326 8.50 -11.57 -7.00
C VAL A 326 9.17 -12.82 -6.42
N SER A 327 8.55 -13.45 -5.42
CA SER A 327 9.09 -14.71 -4.86
C SER A 327 9.08 -15.84 -5.88
N ASP A 328 8.01 -15.94 -6.68
CA ASP A 328 7.83 -16.93 -7.73
C ASP A 328 8.88 -16.81 -8.83
N LEU A 329 9.38 -15.61 -9.13
CA LEU A 329 10.48 -15.41 -10.09
C LEU A 329 11.76 -16.21 -9.75
N PHE A 330 11.97 -16.53 -8.48
CA PHE A 330 13.21 -17.14 -8.00
C PHE A 330 13.02 -18.57 -7.46
N LEU A 331 11.79 -19.07 -7.43
CA LEU A 331 11.47 -20.38 -6.90
C LEU A 331 11.00 -21.31 -8.03
N ASN A 332 11.27 -22.62 -7.90
CA ASN A 332 10.75 -23.65 -8.80
C ASN A 332 9.58 -24.43 -8.17
N SER A 333 9.43 -24.37 -6.88
CA SER A 333 8.40 -25.06 -6.12
C SER A 333 8.42 -24.62 -4.66
N GLY A 334 7.42 -25.04 -3.90
CA GLY A 334 7.30 -24.79 -2.47
C GLY A 334 6.35 -23.64 -2.15
N ARG A 335 5.98 -23.54 -0.89
CA ARG A 335 5.08 -22.51 -0.42
C ARG A 335 5.79 -21.15 -0.40
N ILE A 336 5.09 -20.10 -0.82
CA ILE A 336 5.54 -18.71 -0.71
C ILE A 336 5.01 -18.11 0.59
N VAL A 337 3.71 -18.13 0.80
CA VAL A 337 3.05 -17.58 1.98
C VAL A 337 1.65 -18.17 2.12
N SER A 338 1.11 -18.21 3.34
CA SER A 338 -0.32 -18.42 3.54
C SER A 338 -0.89 -17.34 4.46
N THR A 339 -2.21 -17.11 4.34
CA THR A 339 -2.91 -16.12 5.15
C THR A 339 -4.08 -16.76 5.88
N ARG A 340 -4.41 -16.28 7.08
CA ARG A 340 -5.56 -16.73 7.87
C ARG A 340 -6.11 -15.59 8.71
N GLY A 341 -7.42 -15.43 8.67
CA GLY A 341 -8.16 -14.48 9.49
C GLY A 341 -9.51 -15.04 9.93
N ARG A 342 -10.43 -14.17 10.32
CA ARG A 342 -11.78 -14.55 10.75
C ARG A 342 -12.69 -14.87 9.55
N ASN A 343 -12.62 -14.05 8.50
CA ASN A 343 -13.39 -14.28 7.28
C ASN A 343 -12.81 -15.48 6.52
N PRO A 344 -13.62 -16.47 6.08
CA PRO A 344 -13.14 -17.63 5.34
C PRO A 344 -12.35 -17.31 4.07
N GLU A 345 -12.66 -16.21 3.38
CA GLU A 345 -11.94 -15.76 2.19
C GLU A 345 -10.47 -15.36 2.48
N SER A 346 -10.16 -15.10 3.76
CA SER A 346 -8.79 -14.83 4.20
C SER A 346 -7.89 -16.05 4.27
N TYR A 347 -8.43 -17.26 4.10
CA TYR A 347 -7.67 -18.52 4.09
C TYR A 347 -7.11 -18.76 2.68
N GLN A 348 -5.92 -18.27 2.44
CA GLN A 348 -5.25 -18.37 1.15
C GLN A 348 -3.89 -19.05 1.32
N SER A 349 -3.44 -19.78 0.30
CA SER A 349 -2.12 -20.39 0.21
C SER A 349 -1.55 -20.14 -1.18
N TYR A 350 -0.34 -19.62 -1.22
CA TYR A 350 0.37 -19.31 -2.44
C TYR A 350 1.57 -20.23 -2.55
N GLU A 351 1.63 -20.98 -3.64
CA GLU A 351 2.70 -21.92 -3.95
C GLU A 351 3.48 -21.42 -5.17
N ALA A 352 4.77 -21.69 -5.20
CA ALA A 352 5.61 -21.34 -6.33
C ALA A 352 5.35 -22.24 -7.54
N THR A 353 5.47 -21.65 -8.73
CA THR A 353 5.41 -22.35 -10.02
C THR A 353 6.81 -22.54 -10.60
N PRO A 354 7.08 -23.62 -11.37
CA PRO A 354 8.39 -23.81 -11.99
C PRO A 354 8.80 -22.65 -12.90
N GLY A 355 10.00 -22.08 -12.69
CA GLY A 355 10.46 -21.00 -13.57
C GLY A 355 11.46 -20.02 -12.94
N ASP A 356 12.39 -20.51 -12.09
CA ASP A 356 13.48 -19.64 -11.56
C ASP A 356 14.23 -18.96 -12.71
N ILE A 357 14.05 -17.63 -12.84
CA ILE A 357 14.63 -16.82 -13.93
C ILE A 357 16.15 -16.79 -13.90
N THR A 358 16.75 -17.10 -12.75
CA THR A 358 18.21 -17.08 -12.56
C THR A 358 18.85 -18.42 -12.94
N ASN A 359 18.05 -19.47 -13.21
CA ASN A 359 18.53 -20.84 -13.39
C ASN A 359 19.40 -21.35 -12.22
N GLY A 360 19.05 -20.99 -10.98
CA GLY A 360 19.75 -21.47 -9.79
C GLY A 360 21.03 -20.72 -9.44
N LEU A 361 21.31 -19.55 -10.01
CA LEU A 361 22.44 -18.72 -9.59
C LEU A 361 22.39 -18.45 -8.07
N PRO A 362 23.54 -18.39 -7.39
CA PRO A 362 23.63 -17.99 -5.99
C PRO A 362 22.90 -16.67 -5.74
N MET A 363 22.15 -16.57 -4.63
CA MET A 363 21.34 -15.41 -4.32
C MET A 363 21.50 -14.97 -2.87
N ALA A 364 21.66 -13.66 -2.67
CA ALA A 364 21.63 -13.01 -1.35
C ALA A 364 20.49 -12.00 -1.28
N VAL A 365 19.83 -11.90 -0.12
CA VAL A 365 18.79 -10.90 0.14
C VAL A 365 19.23 -10.02 1.30
N LEU A 366 19.21 -8.71 1.11
CA LEU A 366 19.55 -7.74 2.15
C LEU A 366 18.28 -7.23 2.83
N ILE A 367 18.24 -7.28 4.16
CA ILE A 367 17.11 -6.80 4.97
C ILE A 367 17.60 -5.95 6.14
N ASN A 368 16.73 -5.05 6.63
CA ASN A 368 16.97 -4.28 7.86
C ASN A 368 15.65 -4.00 8.60
N GLY A 369 15.71 -3.26 9.71
CA GLY A 369 14.56 -2.95 10.55
C GLY A 369 13.44 -2.14 9.89
N ASN A 370 13.62 -1.66 8.67
CA ASN A 370 12.60 -1.00 7.85
C ASN A 370 12.03 -1.91 6.74
N SER A 371 12.60 -3.12 6.54
CA SER A 371 12.01 -4.13 5.66
C SER A 371 10.73 -4.66 6.30
N ALA A 372 9.57 -4.49 5.67
CA ALA A 372 8.28 -4.79 6.30
C ALA A 372 7.28 -5.43 5.32
N SER A 373 6.32 -6.22 5.85
CA SER A 373 5.16 -6.72 5.08
C SER A 373 5.55 -7.53 3.84
N ALA A 374 5.26 -7.04 2.60
CA ALA A 374 5.60 -7.71 1.33
C ALA A 374 7.10 -8.06 1.23
N SER A 375 8.00 -7.18 1.69
CA SER A 375 9.44 -7.45 1.76
C SER A 375 9.75 -8.62 2.68
N GLU A 376 9.05 -8.73 3.81
CA GLU A 376 9.22 -9.84 4.74
C GLU A 376 8.68 -11.16 4.17
N ILE A 377 7.61 -11.10 3.36
CA ILE A 377 7.09 -12.27 2.64
C ILE A 377 8.13 -12.81 1.67
N VAL A 378 8.72 -11.93 0.82
CA VAL A 378 9.78 -12.33 -0.12
C VAL A 378 10.98 -12.90 0.62
N ALA A 379 11.46 -12.23 1.67
CA ALA A 379 12.58 -12.69 2.47
C ALA A 379 12.31 -14.07 3.10
N ALA A 380 11.14 -14.25 3.74
CA ALA A 380 10.74 -15.53 4.34
C ALA A 380 10.60 -16.65 3.30
N ALA A 381 9.98 -16.35 2.16
CA ALA A 381 9.79 -17.33 1.08
C ALA A 381 11.13 -17.83 0.55
N LEU A 382 12.08 -16.94 0.28
CA LEU A 382 13.39 -17.31 -0.25
C LEU A 382 14.27 -17.98 0.81
N GLN A 383 14.18 -17.57 2.08
CA GLN A 383 14.93 -18.21 3.18
C GLN A 383 14.42 -19.62 3.46
N ASP A 384 13.12 -19.75 3.72
CA ASP A 384 12.53 -21.02 4.17
C ASP A 384 12.57 -22.11 3.09
N ASN A 385 12.56 -21.72 1.79
CA ASN A 385 12.78 -22.64 0.68
C ASN A 385 14.27 -22.89 0.38
N GLY A 386 15.20 -22.34 1.16
CA GLY A 386 16.64 -22.52 0.96
C GLY A 386 17.17 -21.91 -0.33
N ARG A 387 16.48 -20.92 -0.90
CA ARG A 387 16.83 -20.30 -2.18
C ARG A 387 17.86 -19.18 -2.05
N ALA A 388 17.83 -18.45 -0.96
CA ALA A 388 18.72 -17.31 -0.76
C ALA A 388 19.27 -17.25 0.67
N VAL A 389 20.45 -16.65 0.81
CA VAL A 389 21.03 -16.28 2.10
C VAL A 389 20.58 -14.86 2.46
N LEU A 390 19.92 -14.70 3.61
CA LEU A 390 19.53 -13.41 4.13
C LEU A 390 20.66 -12.79 4.94
N ILE A 391 20.96 -11.51 4.68
CA ILE A 391 22.07 -10.78 5.30
C ILE A 391 21.54 -9.44 5.82
N GLY A 392 21.98 -9.04 7.00
CA GLY A 392 21.59 -7.74 7.56
C GLY A 392 21.17 -7.81 9.01
N SER A 393 20.07 -7.18 9.37
CA SER A 393 19.47 -7.23 10.70
C SER A 393 18.04 -7.72 10.66
N ASN A 394 17.48 -7.98 11.84
CA ASN A 394 16.06 -8.33 11.95
C ASN A 394 15.16 -7.30 11.27
N SER A 395 14.11 -7.78 10.60
CA SER A 395 13.14 -6.93 9.92
C SER A 395 12.11 -6.31 10.88
N TYR A 396 11.14 -5.59 10.35
CA TYR A 396 10.14 -4.83 11.11
C TYR A 396 9.22 -5.73 11.96
N GLY A 397 8.69 -6.81 11.39
CA GLY A 397 7.74 -7.70 12.06
C GLY A 397 6.27 -7.34 11.81
N LYS A 398 5.91 -6.88 10.61
CA LYS A 398 4.52 -6.64 10.22
C LYS A 398 3.89 -7.92 9.67
N GLY A 399 3.36 -8.75 10.56
CA GLY A 399 2.77 -10.04 10.22
C GLY A 399 1.28 -10.03 9.87
N THR A 400 0.71 -8.87 9.50
CA THR A 400 -0.73 -8.72 9.19
C THR A 400 -0.97 -8.28 7.76
N VAL A 401 -2.04 -8.83 7.16
CA VAL A 401 -2.56 -8.46 5.84
C VAL A 401 -3.66 -7.41 6.01
N GLN A 402 -3.62 -6.37 5.21
CA GLN A 402 -4.71 -5.41 5.12
C GLN A 402 -5.50 -5.63 3.84
N THR A 403 -6.84 -5.51 3.96
CA THR A 403 -7.73 -5.30 2.83
C THR A 403 -8.09 -3.81 2.74
N VAL A 404 -8.41 -3.33 1.53
CA VAL A 404 -8.63 -1.90 1.27
C VAL A 404 -9.93 -1.70 0.48
N PRO A 405 -11.11 -1.96 1.11
CA PRO A 405 -12.38 -1.71 0.44
C PRO A 405 -12.59 -0.21 0.16
N ARG A 406 -13.20 0.05 -1.00
CA ARG A 406 -13.52 1.39 -1.46
C ARG A 406 -14.86 1.85 -0.91
N LEU A 407 -14.91 3.06 -0.38
CA LEU A 407 -16.09 3.67 0.19
C LEU A 407 -16.88 4.49 -0.86
N PRO A 408 -18.17 4.79 -0.60
CA PRO A 408 -19.03 5.52 -1.54
C PRO A 408 -18.53 6.91 -1.98
N ASN A 409 -17.73 7.59 -1.12
CA ASN A 409 -17.09 8.88 -1.46
C ASN A 409 -15.81 8.74 -2.28
N ASN A 410 -15.46 7.53 -2.76
CA ASN A 410 -14.17 7.16 -3.34
C ASN A 410 -12.98 7.23 -2.37
N GLY A 411 -13.22 7.34 -1.07
CA GLY A 411 -12.26 7.08 -0.01
C GLY A 411 -11.94 5.59 0.11
N GLU A 412 -11.03 5.25 1.03
CA GLU A 412 -10.63 3.87 1.31
C GLU A 412 -10.62 3.60 2.81
N LEU A 413 -11.04 2.40 3.17
CA LEU A 413 -10.93 1.90 4.53
C LEU A 413 -9.90 0.77 4.55
N THR A 414 -8.72 1.03 5.08
CA THR A 414 -7.71 -0.03 5.28
C THR A 414 -8.06 -0.78 6.56
N LEU A 415 -8.21 -2.11 6.49
CA LEU A 415 -8.56 -2.97 7.62
C LEU A 415 -7.61 -4.16 7.70
N THR A 416 -7.13 -4.48 8.89
CA THR A 416 -6.44 -5.73 9.14
C THR A 416 -7.44 -6.89 9.08
N TRP A 417 -7.26 -7.83 8.15
CA TRP A 417 -8.19 -8.94 7.95
C TRP A 417 -7.61 -10.33 8.12
N ALA A 418 -6.27 -10.47 8.02
CA ALA A 418 -5.57 -11.75 8.17
C ALA A 418 -4.17 -11.59 8.78
N ARG A 419 -3.56 -12.71 9.17
CA ARG A 419 -2.14 -12.82 9.50
C ARG A 419 -1.41 -13.59 8.40
N TYR A 420 -0.15 -13.23 8.16
CA TYR A 420 0.78 -14.00 7.33
C TYR A 420 1.38 -15.17 8.09
N TYR A 421 1.59 -16.25 7.35
CA TYR A 421 2.38 -17.40 7.81
C TYR A 421 3.45 -17.70 6.77
N ALA A 422 4.70 -17.73 7.20
CA ALA A 422 5.84 -18.12 6.38
C ALA A 422 5.74 -19.59 5.92
N PRO A 423 6.50 -20.02 4.93
CA PRO A 423 6.48 -21.42 4.47
C PRO A 423 6.66 -22.45 5.58
N SER A 424 7.54 -22.19 6.53
CA SER A 424 7.80 -23.06 7.69
C SER A 424 6.74 -22.97 8.80
N GLY A 425 5.69 -22.15 8.64
CA GLY A 425 4.47 -22.13 9.47
C GLY A 425 4.45 -21.11 10.61
N TYR A 426 5.53 -20.36 10.88
CA TYR A 426 5.50 -19.29 11.87
C TYR A 426 4.85 -18.01 11.32
N THR A 427 4.31 -17.18 12.20
CA THR A 427 3.81 -15.85 11.82
C THR A 427 4.94 -14.82 11.92
N LEU A 428 4.95 -13.87 10.98
CA LEU A 428 5.92 -12.76 10.97
C LEU A 428 5.63 -11.70 12.04
N ASN A 429 4.42 -11.72 12.59
CA ASN A 429 3.94 -10.69 13.49
C ASN A 429 4.85 -10.57 14.72
N HIS A 430 5.33 -9.35 14.99
CA HIS A 430 6.23 -8.99 16.06
C HIS A 430 7.66 -9.52 15.89
N ILE A 431 7.86 -10.78 15.48
CA ILE A 431 9.19 -11.38 15.36
C ILE A 431 9.99 -10.85 14.16
N GLY A 432 9.34 -10.58 13.02
CA GLY A 432 10.01 -10.25 11.77
C GLY A 432 10.75 -11.43 11.15
N ILE A 433 11.72 -11.12 10.30
CA ILE A 433 12.61 -12.09 9.66
C ILE A 433 14.01 -11.96 10.25
N LEU A 434 14.50 -13.04 10.83
CA LEU A 434 15.88 -13.15 11.31
C LEU A 434 16.80 -13.47 10.12
N PRO A 435 17.84 -12.66 9.82
CA PRO A 435 18.75 -12.94 8.73
C PRO A 435 19.61 -14.17 9.00
N SER A 436 20.01 -14.88 7.96
CA SER A 436 20.94 -16.03 8.07
C SER A 436 22.32 -15.59 8.55
N ILE A 437 22.76 -14.40 8.13
CA ILE A 437 23.98 -13.74 8.58
C ILE A 437 23.62 -12.39 9.17
N CYS A 438 23.72 -12.28 10.50
CA CYS A 438 23.51 -11.03 11.22
C CYS A 438 24.76 -10.15 11.13
N THR A 439 24.58 -8.91 10.65
CA THR A 439 25.66 -7.92 10.55
C THR A 439 25.61 -6.86 11.65
N ASN A 440 24.79 -7.08 12.68
CA ASN A 440 24.59 -6.14 13.79
C ASN A 440 24.94 -6.73 15.18
N ASN A 441 25.87 -7.66 15.24
CA ASN A 441 26.30 -8.29 16.50
C ASN A 441 27.56 -7.66 17.11
N GLY A 442 28.02 -6.51 16.60
CA GLY A 442 29.23 -5.82 17.07
C GLY A 442 29.85 -4.95 15.98
N ASP A 443 31.13 -4.63 16.14
CA ASP A 443 31.93 -3.88 15.18
C ASP A 443 32.62 -4.78 14.13
N GLU A 444 32.13 -6.02 13.97
CA GLU A 444 32.69 -7.00 13.03
C GLU A 444 32.59 -6.48 11.58
N ASP A 445 33.70 -6.66 10.85
CA ASP A 445 33.72 -6.37 9.42
C ASP A 445 33.30 -7.60 8.59
N ALA A 446 33.19 -7.41 7.29
CA ALA A 446 32.81 -8.50 6.38
C ALA A 446 33.81 -9.66 6.37
N THR A 447 35.06 -9.42 6.71
CA THR A 447 36.13 -10.45 6.75
C THR A 447 35.95 -11.34 7.95
N ASP A 448 35.70 -10.76 9.12
CA ASP A 448 35.45 -11.49 10.36
C ASP A 448 34.25 -12.39 10.26
N LEU A 449 33.08 -11.85 9.80
CA LEU A 449 31.84 -12.61 9.60
C LEU A 449 32.03 -13.80 8.65
N LEU A 450 32.75 -13.62 7.55
CA LEU A 450 32.98 -14.69 6.58
C LEU A 450 34.01 -15.70 7.07
N SER A 451 34.96 -15.28 7.90
CA SER A 451 35.89 -16.18 8.58
C SER A 451 35.18 -17.06 9.62
N GLU A 452 34.28 -16.47 10.41
CA GLU A 452 33.42 -17.22 11.34
C GLU A 452 32.51 -18.22 10.64
N LEU A 453 31.91 -17.81 9.49
CA LEU A 453 31.15 -18.72 8.66
C LEU A 453 32.00 -19.90 8.19
N GLY A 454 33.20 -19.61 7.65
CA GLY A 454 34.07 -20.62 7.08
C GLY A 454 34.64 -21.63 8.10
N ASN A 455 34.79 -21.24 9.35
CA ASN A 455 35.26 -22.10 10.45
C ASN A 455 34.13 -22.71 11.30
N GLY A 456 32.83 -22.41 10.95
CA GLY A 456 31.67 -22.93 11.65
C GLY A 456 31.37 -22.26 12.99
N ALA A 457 31.97 -21.11 13.28
CA ALA A 457 31.76 -20.36 14.52
C ALA A 457 30.48 -19.46 14.45
N LEU A 458 30.03 -19.12 13.25
CA LEU A 458 28.83 -18.30 13.07
C LEU A 458 27.60 -19.04 13.62
N ARG A 459 26.87 -18.39 14.51
CA ARG A 459 25.68 -18.99 15.13
C ARG A 459 24.52 -19.02 14.11
N PRO A 460 23.88 -20.20 13.91
CA PRO A 460 22.73 -20.30 13.03
C PRO A 460 21.53 -19.56 13.60
N VAL A 461 20.66 -19.09 12.72
CA VAL A 461 19.34 -18.56 13.10
C VAL A 461 18.61 -19.61 13.95
N PRO A 462 17.99 -19.24 15.07
CA PRO A 462 17.26 -20.18 15.92
C PRO A 462 15.89 -20.58 15.30
N VAL A 463 15.91 -21.18 14.10
CA VAL A 463 14.73 -21.53 13.31
C VAL A 463 13.77 -22.43 14.10
N VAL A 464 14.29 -23.43 14.82
CA VAL A 464 13.45 -24.34 15.61
C VAL A 464 12.75 -23.60 16.73
N ALA A 465 13.48 -22.74 17.47
CA ALA A 465 12.90 -21.93 18.53
C ALA A 465 11.88 -20.93 17.96
N ARG A 466 12.21 -20.26 16.85
CA ARG A 466 11.30 -19.35 16.14
C ARG A 466 9.98 -20.03 15.78
N ASN A 467 10.02 -21.21 15.17
CA ASN A 467 8.82 -21.92 14.72
C ASN A 467 8.00 -22.52 15.87
N ALA A 468 8.62 -22.77 17.02
CA ALA A 468 7.96 -23.31 18.21
C ALA A 468 7.38 -22.22 19.13
N THR A 469 7.77 -20.95 18.96
CA THR A 469 7.30 -19.85 19.82
C THR A 469 5.88 -19.42 19.42
N SER A 470 5.00 -19.33 20.42
CA SER A 470 3.64 -18.81 20.21
C SER A 470 3.69 -17.35 19.74
N PRO A 471 2.86 -16.98 18.75
CA PRO A 471 2.75 -15.58 18.29
C PRO A 471 2.26 -14.61 19.38
N ASP A 472 1.71 -15.11 20.46
CA ASP A 472 1.20 -14.32 21.58
C ASP A 472 2.22 -14.22 22.74
N ASP A 473 3.34 -14.97 22.69
CA ASP A 473 4.44 -14.89 23.66
C ASP A 473 5.47 -13.81 23.25
N THR A 474 5.08 -12.55 23.47
CA THR A 474 5.91 -11.40 23.08
C THR A 474 7.28 -11.41 23.76
N ALA A 475 7.40 -11.89 25.00
CA ALA A 475 8.66 -11.93 25.73
C ALA A 475 9.65 -12.95 25.10
N ALA A 476 9.15 -14.11 24.66
CA ALA A 476 9.98 -15.08 23.94
C ALA A 476 10.35 -14.59 22.53
N LEU A 477 9.44 -13.90 21.85
CA LEU A 477 9.69 -13.28 20.55
C LEU A 477 10.76 -12.18 20.66
N ASP A 478 10.71 -11.34 21.70
CA ASP A 478 11.73 -10.30 21.96
C ASP A 478 13.12 -10.89 22.15
N LYS A 479 13.25 -11.97 22.91
CA LYS A 479 14.53 -12.68 23.07
C LYS A 479 15.08 -13.22 21.75
N LEU A 480 14.21 -13.69 20.86
CA LEU A 480 14.63 -14.11 19.52
C LEU A 480 15.12 -12.92 18.70
N ARG A 481 14.45 -11.77 18.79
CA ARG A 481 14.86 -10.54 18.11
C ARG A 481 16.22 -10.02 18.62
N GLU A 482 16.50 -10.17 19.90
CA GLU A 482 17.79 -9.81 20.50
C GLU A 482 18.97 -10.61 19.93
N THR A 483 18.73 -11.76 19.30
CA THR A 483 19.80 -12.53 18.62
C THR A 483 20.36 -11.82 17.40
N CYS A 484 19.60 -10.89 16.80
CA CYS A 484 20.05 -9.98 15.74
C CYS A 484 19.25 -8.66 15.85
N PRO A 485 19.70 -7.70 16.65
CA PRO A 485 18.97 -6.45 16.86
C PRO A 485 18.76 -5.68 15.56
N ALA A 486 17.56 -5.12 15.38
CA ALA A 486 17.21 -4.38 14.18
C ALA A 486 17.92 -3.02 14.12
N TYR A 487 18.40 -2.64 12.95
CA TYR A 487 18.79 -1.26 12.64
C TYR A 487 18.02 -0.76 11.39
N LYS A 488 17.90 0.55 11.26
CA LYS A 488 17.10 1.17 10.19
C LYS A 488 17.95 1.78 9.05
N SER A 489 19.20 2.09 9.32
CA SER A 489 20.13 2.61 8.33
C SER A 489 20.63 1.50 7.39
N GLU A 490 21.14 1.85 6.23
CA GLU A 490 21.85 0.94 5.37
C GLU A 490 23.31 0.86 5.83
N ARG A 491 23.83 -0.36 5.96
CA ARG A 491 25.23 -0.58 6.33
C ARG A 491 26.01 -1.13 5.14
N ALA A 492 27.21 -0.59 4.90
CA ALA A 492 28.06 -1.05 3.81
C ALA A 492 28.51 -2.52 3.99
N VAL A 493 28.65 -2.99 5.23
CA VAL A 493 29.05 -4.37 5.53
C VAL A 493 28.06 -5.39 4.96
N ASP A 494 26.76 -5.10 4.92
CA ASP A 494 25.74 -6.01 4.36
C ASP A 494 26.05 -6.35 2.90
N LEU A 495 26.29 -5.30 2.10
CA LEU A 495 26.61 -5.45 0.69
C LEU A 495 27.98 -6.12 0.48
N GLN A 496 28.97 -5.78 1.31
CA GLN A 496 30.30 -6.38 1.23
C GLN A 496 30.27 -7.88 1.53
N VAL A 497 29.52 -8.30 2.55
CA VAL A 497 29.29 -9.72 2.88
C VAL A 497 28.62 -10.41 1.70
N ALA A 498 27.54 -9.83 1.14
CA ALA A 498 26.82 -10.41 0.01
C ALA A 498 27.71 -10.63 -1.22
N ILE A 499 28.46 -9.60 -1.63
CA ILE A 499 29.37 -9.69 -2.79
C ILE A 499 30.44 -10.77 -2.59
N ARG A 500 31.10 -10.78 -1.42
CA ARG A 500 32.13 -11.77 -1.13
C ARG A 500 31.56 -13.19 -1.05
N LEU A 501 30.38 -13.35 -0.46
CA LEU A 501 29.70 -14.63 -0.36
C LEU A 501 29.37 -15.23 -1.74
N LEU A 502 28.80 -14.41 -2.64
CA LEU A 502 28.40 -14.85 -3.98
C LEU A 502 29.60 -15.15 -4.89
N THR A 503 30.80 -14.67 -4.57
CA THR A 503 32.03 -14.96 -5.32
C THR A 503 32.81 -16.15 -4.76
N GLN A 504 32.37 -16.74 -3.62
CA GLN A 504 33.05 -17.83 -2.93
C GLN A 504 32.11 -19.05 -2.74
N PRO A 505 32.02 -19.98 -3.69
CA PRO A 505 31.02 -21.06 -3.68
C PRO A 505 30.97 -21.88 -2.39
N ARG A 506 32.12 -22.18 -1.79
CA ARG A 506 32.20 -22.96 -0.52
C ARG A 506 31.53 -22.21 0.63
N LEU A 507 31.79 -20.91 0.76
CA LEU A 507 31.13 -20.09 1.80
C LEU A 507 29.66 -19.94 1.57
N TYR A 508 29.23 -19.82 0.30
CA TYR A 508 27.82 -19.79 -0.04
C TYR A 508 27.10 -21.09 0.36
N GLU A 509 27.71 -22.25 0.09
CA GLU A 509 27.18 -23.56 0.50
C GLU A 509 27.05 -23.69 2.02
N GLU A 510 28.00 -23.16 2.80
CA GLU A 510 27.85 -23.13 4.25
C GLU A 510 26.77 -22.17 4.73
N ALA A 511 26.68 -20.99 4.13
CA ALA A 511 25.68 -20.00 4.49
C ALA A 511 24.23 -20.47 4.18
N ILE A 512 24.01 -21.14 3.05
CA ILE A 512 22.67 -21.62 2.68
C ILE A 512 22.18 -22.73 3.63
N LYS A 513 23.11 -23.50 4.23
CA LYS A 513 22.76 -24.50 5.25
C LYS A 513 22.25 -23.86 6.55
N LEU A 514 22.67 -22.62 6.86
CA LEU A 514 22.15 -21.87 8.01
C LEU A 514 20.75 -21.34 7.75
N ALA A 515 20.37 -21.14 6.48
CA ALA A 515 19.08 -20.57 6.08
C ALA A 515 17.93 -21.58 6.15
N ALA A 516 18.16 -22.82 5.76
CA ALA A 516 17.11 -23.82 5.62
C ALA A 516 16.72 -24.49 6.96
N PRO A 517 15.42 -24.70 7.24
CA PRO A 517 14.97 -25.49 8.39
C PRO A 517 15.51 -26.92 8.32
N PRO A 518 15.80 -27.57 9.45
CA PRO A 518 16.16 -28.97 9.49
C PRO A 518 15.03 -29.83 8.87
N GLY A 519 15.33 -30.55 7.78
CA GLY A 519 14.38 -31.42 7.06
C GLY A 519 13.85 -30.88 5.74
N GLN A 520 14.08 -29.62 5.39
CA GLN A 520 13.76 -29.02 4.08
C GLN A 520 15.03 -28.67 3.28
N ARG A 521 16.07 -29.45 3.42
CA ARG A 521 17.30 -29.23 2.62
C ARG A 521 16.96 -29.49 1.14
N PRO A 522 17.26 -28.54 0.21
CA PRO A 522 17.13 -28.80 -1.20
C PRO A 522 17.98 -30.01 -1.54
N ALA A 523 17.41 -30.96 -2.27
CA ALA A 523 18.21 -31.99 -2.92
C ALA A 523 19.25 -31.25 -3.78
N THR A 524 20.54 -31.46 -3.49
CA THR A 524 21.63 -30.93 -4.31
C THR A 524 21.32 -31.26 -5.74
N GLN A 525 20.97 -30.25 -6.55
CA GLN A 525 20.86 -30.40 -7.98
C GLN A 525 22.27 -30.73 -8.48
N SER A 526 22.51 -32.04 -8.70
CA SER A 526 23.71 -32.52 -9.38
C SER A 526 23.77 -31.79 -10.72
N ALA A 527 24.88 -31.11 -10.95
CA ALA A 527 25.19 -30.48 -12.22
C ALA A 527 24.86 -31.45 -13.35
N VAL A 528 23.89 -31.07 -14.18
CA VAL A 528 23.61 -31.80 -15.42
C VAL A 528 24.81 -31.59 -16.31
N THR A 529 25.70 -32.56 -16.35
CA THR A 529 26.74 -32.67 -17.37
C THR A 529 26.06 -32.74 -18.72
N PRO A 530 26.35 -31.86 -19.67
CA PRO A 530 25.79 -31.99 -21.00
C PRO A 530 26.31 -33.28 -21.64
N SER A 531 25.40 -34.19 -22.00
CA SER A 531 25.73 -35.36 -22.82
C SER A 531 26.23 -34.88 -24.17
N PRO A 532 27.34 -35.41 -24.68
CA PRO A 532 27.75 -35.16 -26.05
C PRO A 532 26.75 -35.81 -27.00
N HIS A 533 26.16 -35.04 -27.87
CA HIS A 533 25.36 -35.55 -28.99
C HIS A 533 26.26 -36.31 -29.95
N PRO A 534 25.76 -37.47 -30.51
CA PRO A 534 26.44 -38.21 -31.53
C PRO A 534 26.46 -37.53 -32.91
#